data_cb094faa09a3e3912946a575c6168ca1
#
_entry.id   cb094faa09a3e3912946a575c6168ca1
#
_cell.length_a   1.000
_cell.length_b   1.000
_cell.length_c   1.000
_cell.angle_alpha   90.00
_cell.angle_beta   90.00
_cell.angle_gamma   90.00
#
_symmetry.space_group_name_H-M   'P 1'
#
loop_
_entity.id
_entity.type
_entity.pdbx_description
1 polymer ?
#
loop_
_entity_poly.entity_id
_entity_poly.type
_entity_poly.pdbx_seq_one_letter_code
_entity_poly.pdbx_strand_id
1 'polypeptide(L)'
;MIQSSVSEGSPTEGVGARLKRLRLQRGLSQRDLSSPGVSYAYISRIEAGARTPSVKALRKLSQKLGVSVEYLETGRDLREVDDRELRLADAELELRLAESTAEPEEKLKKILDESVAAGDLGSALRARVGLGLAAAQRGSHLEAVERLEAALVDDAYAPPPHLRPDLYTTLGQSYAALGAPDRAVALFERCLAQIKERVPDDSTAYIRYAVFLSFALSDAGDYERATEVVRDALSRADEETDPYTRVRLYWSLGRLSAMEGRSTEALDYIRNAIALLKATDDNLTLARAYLLAAGVELRERQAQDARRHLELAERLLGVKPELVDRGMLRIGQSRLAELEGDANRAVELARDALALLGDFHGDTQGAAVHALARGLAAQGDVTGATDAYRRAVDLLTVHGRRSDAGEAALEWANFLRERGREEEAEPILRRAYDLGVNAESEAARGR
;
A
#
# COMPACT_ATOMS: atom_id res chain seq x y z
N MET A 1 -2.57 33.31 36.01
CA MET A 1 -3.16 33.02 34.70
C MET A 1 -3.99 31.74 34.87
N ILE A 2 -5.29 31.90 35.03
CA ILE A 2 -6.21 30.75 35.23
C ILE A 2 -6.79 30.44 33.84
N GLN A 3 -6.29 29.41 33.21
CA GLN A 3 -6.94 28.82 32.03
C GLN A 3 -8.14 28.03 32.52
N SER A 4 -9.32 28.61 32.37
CA SER A 4 -10.60 27.93 32.63
C SER A 4 -10.87 26.99 31.43
N SER A 5 -10.73 25.70 31.65
CA SER A 5 -11.25 24.67 30.76
C SER A 5 -12.77 24.85 30.63
N VAL A 6 -13.23 25.29 29.47
CA VAL A 6 -14.66 25.31 29.13
C VAL A 6 -15.08 23.88 28.93
N SER A 7 -15.93 23.33 29.82
CA SER A 7 -16.48 21.97 29.66
C SER A 7 -17.43 21.97 28.46
N GLU A 8 -17.17 21.09 27.54
CA GLU A 8 -17.87 20.92 26.25
C GLU A 8 -19.36 20.58 26.47
N GLY A 9 -20.24 21.28 25.74
CA GLY A 9 -21.66 21.01 25.70
C GLY A 9 -21.99 20.02 24.58
N SER A 10 -22.95 19.14 24.82
CA SER A 10 -23.44 18.17 23.85
C SER A 10 -23.90 18.85 22.55
N PRO A 11 -23.59 18.35 21.33
CA PRO A 11 -23.97 18.94 20.05
C PRO A 11 -25.49 19.06 19.82
N THR A 12 -26.30 18.43 20.67
CA THR A 12 -27.75 18.53 20.65
C THR A 12 -28.31 19.66 21.53
N GLU A 13 -27.41 20.40 22.21
CA GLU A 13 -27.84 21.47 23.15
C GLU A 13 -28.28 22.72 22.37
N GLY A 14 -29.51 23.15 22.53
CA GLY A 14 -30.02 24.38 21.90
C GLY A 14 -29.33 25.67 22.42
N VAL A 15 -29.34 26.74 21.62
CA VAL A 15 -28.75 28.05 21.94
C VAL A 15 -29.10 28.54 23.35
N GLY A 16 -30.36 28.41 23.78
CA GLY A 16 -30.81 28.88 25.09
C GLY A 16 -30.19 28.10 26.24
N ALA A 17 -30.13 26.77 26.12
CA ALA A 17 -29.50 25.91 27.14
C ALA A 17 -27.99 26.20 27.23
N ARG A 18 -27.32 26.37 26.09
CA ARG A 18 -25.92 26.73 26.01
C ARG A 18 -25.62 28.08 26.62
N LEU A 19 -26.45 29.08 26.31
CA LEU A 19 -26.36 30.41 26.90
C LEU A 19 -26.45 30.33 28.45
N LYS A 20 -27.43 29.58 28.97
CA LYS A 20 -27.65 29.38 30.41
C LYS A 20 -26.41 28.70 31.04
N ARG A 21 -25.92 27.62 30.44
CA ARG A 21 -24.74 26.87 30.91
C ARG A 21 -23.52 27.75 30.99
N LEU A 22 -23.19 28.46 29.91
CA LEU A 22 -22.02 29.35 29.83
C LEU A 22 -22.12 30.49 30.87
N ARG A 23 -23.29 31.04 31.05
CA ARG A 23 -23.52 32.10 32.06
C ARG A 23 -23.26 31.56 33.47
N LEU A 24 -23.81 30.39 33.81
CA LEU A 24 -23.64 29.78 35.14
C LEU A 24 -22.20 29.37 35.39
N GLN A 25 -21.49 28.84 34.40
CA GLN A 25 -20.05 28.50 34.50
C GLN A 25 -19.20 29.73 34.82
N ARG A 26 -19.62 30.91 34.39
CA ARG A 26 -18.94 32.17 34.67
C ARG A 26 -19.44 32.90 35.92
N GLY A 27 -20.36 32.28 36.65
CA GLY A 27 -20.94 32.90 37.86
C GLY A 27 -21.80 34.15 37.59
N LEU A 28 -22.25 34.31 36.34
CA LEU A 28 -23.01 35.53 35.96
C LEU A 28 -24.53 35.34 36.19
N SER A 29 -25.18 36.45 36.59
CA SER A 29 -26.66 36.50 36.60
C SER A 29 -27.18 36.91 35.20
N GLN A 30 -28.48 36.69 34.94
CA GLN A 30 -29.12 37.16 33.70
C GLN A 30 -29.05 38.69 33.56
N ARG A 31 -28.99 39.41 34.68
CA ARG A 31 -28.84 40.89 34.69
C ARG A 31 -27.43 41.29 34.27
N ASP A 32 -26.41 40.55 34.64
CA ASP A 32 -25.02 40.85 34.24
C ASP A 32 -24.79 40.69 32.74
N LEU A 33 -25.55 39.81 32.10
CA LEU A 33 -25.53 39.66 30.63
C LEU A 33 -26.34 40.74 29.92
N SER A 34 -27.23 41.48 30.62
CA SER A 34 -28.06 42.50 29.99
C SER A 34 -27.21 43.65 29.44
N SER A 35 -27.69 44.26 28.34
CA SER A 35 -27.02 45.38 27.65
C SER A 35 -28.07 46.16 26.85
N PRO A 36 -27.78 47.40 26.40
CA PRO A 36 -28.70 48.13 25.55
C PRO A 36 -29.21 47.31 24.37
N GLY A 37 -30.55 47.06 24.35
CA GLY A 37 -31.24 46.24 23.35
C GLY A 37 -31.26 44.70 23.66
N VAL A 38 -30.70 44.26 24.80
CA VAL A 38 -30.75 42.88 25.27
C VAL A 38 -31.10 42.89 26.75
N SER A 39 -32.42 42.92 27.09
CA SER A 39 -32.89 42.96 28.45
C SER A 39 -32.81 41.62 29.17
N TYR A 40 -32.76 41.61 30.50
CA TYR A 40 -32.74 40.38 31.27
C TYR A 40 -33.97 39.48 30.99
N ALA A 41 -35.15 40.11 30.74
CA ALA A 41 -36.35 39.36 30.37
C ALA A 41 -36.27 38.71 28.97
N TYR A 42 -35.49 39.30 28.07
CA TYR A 42 -35.20 38.72 26.77
C TYR A 42 -34.24 37.56 26.91
N ILE A 43 -33.20 37.69 27.73
CA ILE A 43 -32.26 36.62 28.06
C ILE A 43 -32.97 35.42 28.69
N SER A 44 -33.82 35.68 29.67
CA SER A 44 -34.62 34.63 30.33
C SER A 44 -35.49 33.82 29.36
N ARG A 45 -36.10 34.48 28.38
CA ARG A 45 -36.88 33.83 27.31
C ARG A 45 -36.03 33.00 26.36
N ILE A 46 -34.81 33.47 26.06
CA ILE A 46 -33.85 32.70 25.24
C ILE A 46 -33.42 31.44 26.00
N GLU A 47 -33.00 31.60 27.26
CA GLU A 47 -32.59 30.46 28.12
C GLU A 47 -33.68 29.40 28.34
N ALA A 48 -34.95 29.87 28.34
CA ALA A 48 -36.13 28.99 28.44
C ALA A 48 -36.52 28.33 27.09
N GLY A 49 -35.80 28.66 25.99
CA GLY A 49 -36.13 28.16 24.63
C GLY A 49 -37.38 28.83 24.02
N ALA A 50 -37.98 29.81 24.72
CA ALA A 50 -39.21 30.48 24.28
C ALA A 50 -38.98 31.55 23.20
N ARG A 51 -37.71 31.86 22.90
CA ARG A 51 -37.34 32.83 21.88
C ARG A 51 -35.95 32.58 21.29
N THR A 52 -35.85 32.64 19.97
CA THR A 52 -34.56 32.59 19.24
C THR A 52 -33.91 33.99 19.31
N PRO A 53 -32.65 34.08 19.70
CA PRO A 53 -31.92 35.34 19.72
C PRO A 53 -31.66 35.89 18.30
N SER A 54 -31.74 37.23 18.16
CA SER A 54 -31.29 37.86 16.91
C SER A 54 -29.77 37.87 16.79
N VAL A 55 -29.23 37.96 15.57
CA VAL A 55 -27.79 38.06 15.31
C VAL A 55 -27.13 39.15 16.13
N LYS A 56 -27.79 40.31 16.29
CA LYS A 56 -27.31 41.43 17.11
C LYS A 56 -27.26 41.07 18.61
N ALA A 57 -28.21 40.27 19.09
CA ALA A 57 -28.22 39.79 20.47
C ALA A 57 -27.13 38.73 20.68
N LEU A 58 -26.97 37.81 19.74
CA LEU A 58 -25.90 36.80 19.77
C LEU A 58 -24.52 37.43 19.86
N ARG A 59 -24.23 38.46 19.06
CA ARG A 59 -22.94 39.17 19.10
C ARG A 59 -22.68 39.82 20.46
N LYS A 60 -23.68 40.41 21.09
CA LYS A 60 -23.53 41.03 22.41
C LYS A 60 -23.38 40.02 23.55
N LEU A 61 -24.13 38.92 23.47
CA LEU A 61 -24.05 37.86 24.45
C LEU A 61 -22.72 37.08 24.34
N SER A 62 -22.29 36.79 23.14
CA SER A 62 -21.00 36.09 22.90
C SER A 62 -19.82 36.94 23.41
N GLN A 63 -19.82 38.26 23.13
CA GLN A 63 -18.79 39.17 23.62
C GLN A 63 -18.72 39.21 25.15
N LYS A 64 -19.89 39.25 25.84
CA LYS A 64 -19.95 39.24 27.30
C LYS A 64 -19.55 37.90 27.91
N LEU A 65 -19.81 36.82 27.19
CA LEU A 65 -19.43 35.46 27.60
C LEU A 65 -18.01 35.10 27.16
N GLY A 66 -17.32 35.91 26.37
CA GLY A 66 -15.97 35.63 25.89
C GLY A 66 -15.92 34.36 25.02
N VAL A 67 -16.94 34.14 24.19
CA VAL A 67 -17.02 33.01 23.24
C VAL A 67 -17.31 33.56 21.83
N SER A 68 -17.08 32.73 20.78
CA SER A 68 -17.49 33.12 19.42
C SER A 68 -19.01 33.12 19.26
N VAL A 69 -19.53 33.92 18.30
CA VAL A 69 -20.97 33.93 17.99
C VAL A 69 -21.40 32.55 17.53
N GLU A 70 -20.60 31.94 16.69
CA GLU A 70 -20.81 30.59 16.16
C GLU A 70 -20.85 29.53 17.26
N TYR A 71 -19.93 29.59 18.23
CA TYR A 71 -19.99 28.69 19.38
C TYR A 71 -21.27 28.84 20.18
N LEU A 72 -21.71 30.09 20.41
CA LEU A 72 -22.95 30.33 21.12
C LEU A 72 -24.17 29.82 20.32
N GLU A 73 -24.14 29.93 18.99
CA GLU A 73 -25.22 29.52 18.08
C GLU A 73 -25.24 28.04 17.79
N THR A 74 -24.09 27.45 17.47
CA THR A 74 -23.98 26.07 16.97
C THR A 74 -23.41 25.08 17.99
N GLY A 75 -22.71 25.57 19.01
CA GLY A 75 -21.93 24.75 19.95
C GLY A 75 -20.54 24.35 19.42
N ARG A 76 -20.18 24.84 18.24
CA ARG A 76 -18.86 24.58 17.62
C ARG A 76 -18.07 25.87 17.57
N ASP A 77 -16.81 25.82 17.96
CA ASP A 77 -15.88 26.92 17.72
C ASP A 77 -15.17 26.68 16.37
N LEU A 78 -15.53 27.48 15.36
CA LEU A 78 -14.92 27.36 14.03
C LEU A 78 -13.41 27.56 14.08
N ARG A 79 -12.89 28.37 15.00
CA ARG A 79 -11.45 28.55 15.16
C ARG A 79 -10.76 27.28 15.64
N GLU A 80 -11.38 26.54 16.56
CA GLU A 80 -10.84 25.25 17.03
C GLU A 80 -10.96 24.18 15.95
N VAL A 81 -12.02 24.21 15.15
CA VAL A 81 -12.18 23.33 13.98
C VAL A 81 -11.10 23.63 12.94
N ASP A 82 -10.93 24.92 12.57
CA ASP A 82 -9.93 25.36 11.59
C ASP A 82 -8.50 25.03 12.06
N ASP A 83 -8.18 25.25 13.36
CA ASP A 83 -6.88 24.89 13.93
C ASP A 83 -6.63 23.38 13.91
N ARG A 84 -7.65 22.58 14.23
CA ARG A 84 -7.58 21.12 14.19
C ARG A 84 -7.37 20.62 12.76
N GLU A 85 -8.10 21.16 11.80
CA GLU A 85 -7.93 20.85 10.36
C GLU A 85 -6.51 21.16 9.88
N LEU A 86 -5.94 22.31 10.28
CA LEU A 86 -4.59 22.68 9.91
C LEU A 86 -3.55 21.70 10.52
N ARG A 87 -3.67 21.42 11.83
CA ARG A 87 -2.77 20.46 12.50
C ARG A 87 -2.89 19.04 11.90
N LEU A 88 -4.09 18.64 11.48
CA LEU A 88 -4.32 17.36 10.83
C LEU A 88 -3.64 17.32 9.45
N ALA A 89 -3.80 18.39 8.66
CA ALA A 89 -3.13 18.48 7.35
C ALA A 89 -1.60 18.46 7.49
N ASP A 90 -1.05 19.16 8.50
CA ASP A 90 0.38 19.13 8.79
C ASP A 90 0.86 17.74 9.18
N ALA A 91 0.13 17.04 10.05
CA ALA A 91 0.48 15.68 10.47
C ALA A 91 0.38 14.66 9.32
N GLU A 92 -0.61 14.80 8.43
CA GLU A 92 -0.73 13.98 7.21
C GLU A 92 0.42 14.23 6.23
N LEU A 93 0.86 15.49 6.09
CA LEU A 93 1.99 15.86 5.25
C LEU A 93 3.31 15.32 5.84
N GLU A 94 3.53 15.52 7.13
CA GLU A 94 4.69 14.98 7.83
C GLU A 94 4.77 13.45 7.68
N LEU A 95 3.65 12.74 7.84
CA LEU A 95 3.61 11.29 7.65
C LEU A 95 4.07 10.85 6.25
N ARG A 96 3.77 11.64 5.22
CA ARG A 96 4.20 11.35 3.84
C ARG A 96 5.68 11.61 3.58
N LEU A 97 6.28 12.55 4.33
CA LEU A 97 7.64 13.04 4.08
C LEU A 97 8.66 12.51 5.09
N ALA A 98 8.22 11.98 6.22
CA ALA A 98 9.11 11.58 7.31
C ALA A 98 9.75 10.20 7.06
N GLU A 99 11.01 10.08 7.47
CA GLU A 99 11.70 8.79 7.55
C GLU A 99 11.18 7.93 8.73
N SER A 100 10.56 8.55 9.73
CA SER A 100 10.00 7.90 10.92
C SER A 100 8.56 8.33 11.16
N THR A 101 7.68 7.38 11.44
CA THR A 101 6.26 7.65 11.70
C THR A 101 5.93 8.09 13.12
N ALA A 102 6.90 8.03 14.06
CA ALA A 102 6.64 8.19 15.49
C ALA A 102 6.04 9.56 15.85
N GLU A 103 6.63 10.66 15.35
CA GLU A 103 6.15 12.01 15.66
C GLU A 103 4.77 12.31 15.01
N PRO A 104 4.56 12.03 13.70
CA PRO A 104 3.24 12.16 13.09
C PRO A 104 2.16 11.31 13.78
N GLU A 105 2.48 10.09 14.23
CA GLU A 105 1.53 9.24 14.95
C GLU A 105 1.06 9.85 16.27
N GLU A 106 1.97 10.44 17.05
CA GLU A 106 1.60 11.11 18.31
C GLU A 106 0.68 12.32 18.04
N LYS A 107 0.98 13.09 16.99
CA LYS A 107 0.12 14.21 16.58
C LYS A 107 -1.27 13.71 16.17
N LEU A 108 -1.33 12.66 15.36
CA LEU A 108 -2.60 12.07 14.89
C LEU A 108 -3.42 11.46 16.03
N LYS A 109 -2.79 10.79 17.01
CA LYS A 109 -3.48 10.28 18.21
C LYS A 109 -4.15 11.39 19.01
N LYS A 110 -3.41 12.47 19.27
CA LYS A 110 -3.93 13.64 19.98
C LYS A 110 -5.10 14.29 19.24
N ILE A 111 -4.97 14.46 17.91
CA ILE A 111 -6.04 15.01 17.08
C ILE A 111 -7.26 14.08 17.08
N LEU A 112 -7.07 12.76 17.04
CA LEU A 112 -8.16 11.80 17.12
C LEU A 112 -8.94 11.94 18.42
N ASP A 113 -8.25 12.00 19.57
CA ASP A 113 -8.88 12.14 20.89
C ASP A 113 -9.65 13.46 21.00
N GLU A 114 -9.05 14.57 20.55
CA GLU A 114 -9.71 15.89 20.51
C GLU A 114 -10.94 15.87 19.60
N SER A 115 -10.84 15.23 18.42
CA SER A 115 -11.93 15.16 17.45
C SER A 115 -13.11 14.31 17.95
N VAL A 116 -12.80 13.18 18.60
CA VAL A 116 -13.83 12.33 19.24
C VAL A 116 -14.54 13.09 20.36
N ALA A 117 -13.78 13.79 21.21
CA ALA A 117 -14.34 14.58 22.31
C ALA A 117 -15.22 15.72 21.78
N ALA A 118 -14.83 16.36 20.69
CA ALA A 118 -15.58 17.45 20.04
C ALA A 118 -16.76 16.96 19.16
N GLY A 119 -16.93 15.65 18.95
CA GLY A 119 -17.92 15.09 18.02
C GLY A 119 -17.64 15.44 16.56
N ASP A 120 -16.38 15.74 16.22
CA ASP A 120 -15.92 16.06 14.87
C ASP A 120 -15.57 14.76 14.14
N LEU A 121 -16.58 14.14 13.54
CA LEU A 121 -16.45 12.85 12.86
C LEU A 121 -15.50 12.92 11.65
N GLY A 122 -15.43 14.08 10.95
CA GLY A 122 -14.57 14.24 9.78
C GLY A 122 -13.09 14.19 10.15
N SER A 123 -12.66 15.03 11.10
CA SER A 123 -11.27 15.02 11.58
C SER A 123 -10.91 13.70 12.28
N ALA A 124 -11.84 13.10 13.04
CA ALA A 124 -11.64 11.80 13.69
C ALA A 124 -11.39 10.68 12.66
N LEU A 125 -12.17 10.65 11.58
CA LEU A 125 -12.00 9.70 10.49
C LEU A 125 -10.64 9.85 9.82
N ARG A 126 -10.27 11.07 9.45
CA ARG A 126 -8.97 11.35 8.80
C ARG A 126 -7.80 11.00 9.69
N ALA A 127 -7.84 11.36 10.98
CA ALA A 127 -6.80 11.00 11.94
C ALA A 127 -6.67 9.46 12.10
N ARG A 128 -7.79 8.74 12.14
CA ARG A 128 -7.80 7.26 12.19
C ARG A 128 -7.18 6.64 10.95
N VAL A 129 -7.52 7.16 9.76
CA VAL A 129 -6.88 6.75 8.50
C VAL A 129 -5.39 7.00 8.54
N GLY A 130 -4.94 8.21 8.94
CA GLY A 130 -3.52 8.54 9.07
C GLY A 130 -2.76 7.57 9.99
N LEU A 131 -3.36 7.20 11.14
CA LEU A 131 -2.79 6.20 12.04
C LEU A 131 -2.70 4.80 11.41
N GLY A 132 -3.68 4.41 10.59
CA GLY A 132 -3.64 3.16 9.84
C GLY A 132 -2.54 3.15 8.78
N LEU A 133 -2.36 4.27 8.06
CA LEU A 133 -1.28 4.43 7.08
C LEU A 133 0.10 4.38 7.76
N ALA A 134 0.25 5.04 8.92
CA ALA A 134 1.48 4.98 9.70
C ALA A 134 1.82 3.57 10.18
N ALA A 135 0.81 2.81 10.64
CA ALA A 135 0.99 1.41 11.03
C ALA A 135 1.48 0.54 9.86
N ALA A 136 0.92 0.73 8.65
CA ALA A 136 1.36 0.03 7.45
C ALA A 136 2.81 0.38 7.08
N GLN A 137 3.21 1.65 7.16
CA GLN A 137 4.59 2.09 6.90
C GLN A 137 5.60 1.44 7.85
N ARG A 138 5.21 1.17 9.10
CA ARG A 138 6.03 0.44 10.08
C ARG A 138 6.05 -1.08 9.87
N GLY A 139 5.30 -1.59 8.89
CA GLY A 139 5.11 -3.03 8.69
C GLY A 139 4.12 -3.68 9.68
N SER A 140 3.41 -2.91 10.50
CA SER A 140 2.39 -3.41 11.43
C SER A 140 1.06 -3.61 10.72
N HIS A 141 1.03 -4.53 9.74
CA HIS A 141 -0.12 -4.70 8.84
C HIS A 141 -1.42 -5.10 9.54
N LEU A 142 -1.36 -5.87 10.64
CA LEU A 142 -2.56 -6.22 11.43
C LEU A 142 -3.19 -4.97 12.02
N GLU A 143 -2.40 -4.11 12.68
CA GLU A 143 -2.87 -2.84 13.23
C GLU A 143 -3.40 -1.90 12.12
N ALA A 144 -2.72 -1.86 10.96
CA ALA A 144 -3.17 -1.09 9.81
C ALA A 144 -4.56 -1.53 9.35
N VAL A 145 -4.79 -2.83 9.21
CA VAL A 145 -6.10 -3.39 8.84
C VAL A 145 -7.18 -2.99 9.84
N GLU A 146 -6.95 -3.21 11.15
CA GLU A 146 -7.91 -2.87 12.19
C GLU A 146 -8.33 -1.39 12.15
N ARG A 147 -7.37 -0.48 11.99
CA ARG A 147 -7.61 0.97 11.96
C ARG A 147 -8.30 1.42 10.67
N LEU A 148 -7.87 0.91 9.51
CA LEU A 148 -8.43 1.29 8.22
C LEU A 148 -9.82 0.69 8.01
N GLU A 149 -10.08 -0.55 8.45
CA GLU A 149 -11.43 -1.12 8.45
C GLU A 149 -12.37 -0.34 9.35
N ALA A 150 -11.94 0.03 10.57
CA ALA A 150 -12.73 0.86 11.45
C ALA A 150 -13.10 2.22 10.84
N ALA A 151 -12.33 2.73 9.89
CA ALA A 151 -12.64 3.93 9.13
C ALA A 151 -13.69 3.70 8.04
N LEU A 152 -13.96 2.45 7.66
CA LEU A 152 -14.89 2.04 6.60
C LEU A 152 -16.17 1.38 7.13
N VAL A 153 -16.34 1.28 8.45
CA VAL A 153 -17.51 0.59 9.07
C VAL A 153 -18.84 1.25 8.71
N ASP A 154 -18.85 2.57 8.55
CA ASP A 154 -20.07 3.30 8.19
C ASP A 154 -19.98 3.77 6.74
N ASP A 155 -20.67 3.06 5.83
CA ASP A 155 -20.70 3.37 4.40
C ASP A 155 -21.17 4.80 4.10
N ALA A 156 -21.96 5.41 5.01
CA ALA A 156 -22.42 6.80 4.83
C ALA A 156 -21.30 7.83 4.98
N TYR A 157 -20.23 7.49 5.72
CA TYR A 157 -19.08 8.36 5.96
C TYR A 157 -17.79 7.85 5.32
N ALA A 158 -17.80 6.63 4.78
CA ALA A 158 -16.64 6.07 4.10
C ALA A 158 -16.29 6.94 2.87
N PRO A 159 -15.05 7.46 2.80
CA PRO A 159 -14.67 8.28 1.67
C PRO A 159 -14.64 7.45 0.38
N PRO A 160 -15.13 8.02 -0.75
CA PRO A 160 -15.08 7.29 -2.02
C PRO A 160 -13.65 6.92 -2.45
N PRO A 161 -13.43 5.76 -3.10
CA PRO A 161 -12.11 5.30 -3.49
C PRO A 161 -11.29 6.30 -4.33
N HIS A 162 -11.92 7.04 -5.24
CA HIS A 162 -11.25 8.02 -6.09
C HIS A 162 -10.73 9.24 -5.30
N LEU A 163 -11.34 9.57 -4.15
CA LEU A 163 -10.92 10.67 -3.30
C LEU A 163 -9.85 10.29 -2.26
N ARG A 164 -9.83 9.03 -1.81
CA ARG A 164 -8.89 8.53 -0.80
C ARG A 164 -8.24 7.20 -1.25
N PRO A 165 -7.52 7.24 -2.38
CA PRO A 165 -6.86 6.05 -2.89
C PRO A 165 -5.83 5.48 -1.90
N ASP A 166 -5.15 6.33 -1.14
CA ASP A 166 -4.19 5.97 -0.09
C ASP A 166 -4.76 4.96 0.91
N LEU A 167 -5.98 5.20 1.41
CA LEU A 167 -6.66 4.32 2.35
C LEU A 167 -6.87 2.93 1.76
N TYR A 168 -7.51 2.85 0.59
CA TYR A 168 -7.92 1.56 0.01
C TYR A 168 -6.72 0.76 -0.50
N THR A 169 -5.73 1.43 -1.11
CA THR A 169 -4.53 0.72 -1.60
C THR A 169 -3.70 0.19 -0.44
N THR A 170 -3.52 0.96 0.63
CA THR A 170 -2.79 0.51 1.83
C THR A 170 -3.52 -0.62 2.54
N LEU A 171 -4.87 -0.56 2.63
CA LEU A 171 -5.66 -1.64 3.22
C LEU A 171 -5.51 -2.94 2.42
N GLY A 172 -5.64 -2.86 1.09
CA GLY A 172 -5.47 -4.03 0.22
C GLY A 172 -4.05 -4.61 0.27
N GLN A 173 -3.02 -3.77 0.27
CA GLN A 173 -1.63 -4.20 0.44
C GLN A 173 -1.40 -4.86 1.82
N SER A 174 -2.04 -4.33 2.87
CA SER A 174 -1.94 -4.92 4.21
C SER A 174 -2.64 -6.29 4.28
N TYR A 175 -3.76 -6.50 3.57
CA TYR A 175 -4.36 -7.83 3.44
C TYR A 175 -3.41 -8.82 2.75
N ALA A 176 -2.79 -8.41 1.65
CA ALA A 176 -1.83 -9.24 0.93
C ALA A 176 -0.63 -9.62 1.82
N ALA A 177 -0.07 -8.65 2.56
CA ALA A 177 1.03 -8.87 3.49
C ALA A 177 0.68 -9.84 4.64
N LEU A 178 -0.60 -9.92 5.03
CA LEU A 178 -1.12 -10.86 6.02
C LEU A 178 -1.51 -12.22 5.41
N GLY A 179 -1.24 -12.46 4.11
CA GLY A 179 -1.60 -13.71 3.44
C GLY A 179 -3.10 -13.87 3.18
N ALA A 180 -3.83 -12.77 3.05
CA ALA A 180 -5.27 -12.75 2.78
C ALA A 180 -5.58 -12.09 1.41
N PRO A 181 -5.05 -12.60 0.28
CA PRO A 181 -5.22 -12.00 -1.04
C PRO A 181 -6.69 -11.92 -1.47
N ASP A 182 -7.53 -12.87 -1.08
CA ASP A 182 -8.97 -12.86 -1.40
C ASP A 182 -9.67 -11.62 -0.84
N ARG A 183 -9.26 -11.14 0.34
CA ARG A 183 -9.79 -9.91 0.94
C ARG A 183 -9.37 -8.68 0.14
N ALA A 184 -8.13 -8.66 -0.36
CA ALA A 184 -7.63 -7.60 -1.22
C ALA A 184 -8.38 -7.58 -2.57
N VAL A 185 -8.61 -8.75 -3.18
CA VAL A 185 -9.42 -8.89 -4.41
C VAL A 185 -10.81 -8.32 -4.20
N ALA A 186 -11.53 -8.77 -3.17
CA ALA A 186 -12.88 -8.30 -2.88
C ALA A 186 -12.94 -6.77 -2.62
N LEU A 187 -11.92 -6.21 -1.96
CA LEU A 187 -11.80 -4.77 -1.74
C LEU A 187 -11.65 -4.00 -3.05
N PHE A 188 -10.69 -4.40 -3.89
CA PHE A 188 -10.40 -3.68 -5.13
C PHE A 188 -11.50 -3.85 -6.18
N GLU A 189 -12.20 -4.98 -6.23
CA GLU A 189 -13.40 -5.16 -7.06
C GLU A 189 -14.52 -4.18 -6.66
N ARG A 190 -14.77 -4.01 -5.35
CA ARG A 190 -15.72 -3.00 -4.87
C ARG A 190 -15.29 -1.58 -5.23
N CYS A 191 -13.98 -1.26 -5.12
CA CYS A 191 -13.47 0.04 -5.54
C CYS A 191 -13.72 0.28 -7.03
N LEU A 192 -13.42 -0.69 -7.89
CA LEU A 192 -13.64 -0.58 -9.33
C LEU A 192 -15.13 -0.45 -9.69
N ALA A 193 -16.01 -1.18 -8.99
CA ALA A 193 -17.45 -1.05 -9.17
C ALA A 193 -17.95 0.37 -8.83
N GLN A 194 -17.49 0.93 -7.71
CA GLN A 194 -17.86 2.30 -7.32
C GLN A 194 -17.30 3.36 -8.29
N ILE A 195 -16.10 3.16 -8.85
CA ILE A 195 -15.53 4.07 -9.84
C ILE A 195 -16.34 4.02 -11.12
N LYS A 196 -16.68 2.83 -11.62
CA LYS A 196 -17.54 2.68 -12.81
C LYS A 196 -18.90 3.34 -12.65
N GLU A 197 -19.46 3.32 -11.44
CA GLU A 197 -20.77 3.90 -11.15
C GLU A 197 -20.72 5.41 -10.95
N ARG A 198 -19.75 5.91 -10.19
CA ARG A 198 -19.73 7.31 -9.71
C ARG A 198 -18.92 8.26 -10.57
N VAL A 199 -17.82 7.77 -11.16
CA VAL A 199 -16.87 8.57 -11.95
C VAL A 199 -16.36 7.76 -13.16
N PRO A 200 -17.28 7.34 -14.08
CA PRO A 200 -16.95 6.43 -15.18
C PRO A 200 -15.85 6.97 -16.12
N ASP A 201 -15.70 8.29 -16.19
CA ASP A 201 -14.74 8.96 -17.05
C ASP A 201 -13.36 9.15 -16.39
N ASP A 202 -13.21 8.79 -15.09
CA ASP A 202 -11.91 8.84 -14.40
C ASP A 202 -11.08 7.60 -14.70
N SER A 203 -10.46 7.58 -15.88
CA SER A 203 -9.57 6.51 -16.32
C SER A 203 -8.37 6.32 -15.36
N THR A 204 -7.86 7.39 -14.76
CA THR A 204 -6.73 7.35 -13.82
C THR A 204 -7.09 6.58 -12.55
N ALA A 205 -8.25 6.86 -11.96
CA ALA A 205 -8.73 6.11 -10.80
C ALA A 205 -8.99 4.64 -11.17
N TYR A 206 -9.62 4.39 -12.32
CA TYR A 206 -9.87 3.02 -12.79
C TYR A 206 -8.57 2.23 -12.94
N ILE A 207 -7.59 2.76 -13.68
CA ILE A 207 -6.31 2.11 -13.95
C ILE A 207 -5.56 1.82 -12.64
N ARG A 208 -5.58 2.77 -11.69
CA ARG A 208 -4.95 2.57 -10.37
C ARG A 208 -5.45 1.30 -9.68
N TYR A 209 -6.77 1.16 -9.54
CA TYR A 209 -7.33 0.00 -8.85
C TYR A 209 -7.25 -1.28 -9.67
N ALA A 210 -7.30 -1.20 -10.99
CA ALA A 210 -7.07 -2.35 -11.86
C ALA A 210 -5.66 -2.94 -11.66
N VAL A 211 -4.64 -2.08 -11.53
CA VAL A 211 -3.27 -2.52 -11.24
C VAL A 211 -3.19 -3.20 -9.87
N PHE A 212 -3.77 -2.62 -8.80
CA PHE A 212 -3.77 -3.25 -7.49
C PHE A 212 -4.58 -4.55 -7.46
N LEU A 213 -5.72 -4.59 -8.15
CA LEU A 213 -6.51 -5.83 -8.30
C LEU A 213 -5.69 -6.92 -9.00
N SER A 214 -4.93 -6.57 -10.03
CA SER A 214 -4.10 -7.54 -10.74
C SER A 214 -3.00 -8.14 -9.85
N PHE A 215 -2.44 -7.36 -8.92
CA PHE A 215 -1.50 -7.88 -7.93
C PHE A 215 -2.20 -8.83 -6.95
N ALA A 216 -3.36 -8.43 -6.41
CA ALA A 216 -4.12 -9.27 -5.49
C ALA A 216 -4.58 -10.58 -6.13
N LEU A 217 -5.05 -10.55 -7.39
CA LEU A 217 -5.41 -11.74 -8.17
C LEU A 217 -4.18 -12.64 -8.42
N SER A 218 -3.02 -12.04 -8.71
CA SER A 218 -1.77 -12.81 -8.87
C SER A 218 -1.37 -13.51 -7.58
N ASP A 219 -1.51 -12.83 -6.44
CA ASP A 219 -1.21 -13.41 -5.12
C ASP A 219 -2.22 -14.52 -4.75
N ALA A 220 -3.46 -14.41 -5.25
CA ALA A 220 -4.48 -15.47 -5.15
C ALA A 220 -4.28 -16.61 -6.16
N GLY A 221 -3.35 -16.47 -7.13
CA GLY A 221 -3.07 -17.45 -8.18
C GLY A 221 -3.99 -17.36 -9.40
N ASP A 222 -4.83 -16.34 -9.49
CA ASP A 222 -5.77 -16.13 -10.61
C ASP A 222 -5.12 -15.21 -11.68
N TYR A 223 -4.16 -15.74 -12.40
CA TYR A 223 -3.38 -14.98 -13.40
C TYR A 223 -4.21 -14.60 -14.62
N GLU A 224 -5.19 -15.44 -15.01
CA GLU A 224 -6.05 -15.19 -16.16
C GLU A 224 -6.87 -13.91 -15.92
N ARG A 225 -7.61 -13.84 -14.82
CA ARG A 225 -8.36 -12.63 -14.46
C ARG A 225 -7.46 -11.42 -14.23
N ALA A 226 -6.29 -11.60 -13.62
CA ALA A 226 -5.32 -10.53 -13.46
C ALA A 226 -4.93 -9.92 -14.82
N THR A 227 -4.65 -10.78 -15.81
CA THR A 227 -4.30 -10.35 -17.18
C THR A 227 -5.46 -9.63 -17.88
N GLU A 228 -6.70 -10.14 -17.76
CA GLU A 228 -7.88 -9.50 -18.31
C GLU A 228 -8.12 -8.10 -17.74
N VAL A 229 -8.01 -7.95 -16.42
CA VAL A 229 -8.20 -6.66 -15.72
C VAL A 229 -7.18 -5.62 -16.19
N VAL A 230 -5.91 -5.99 -16.33
CA VAL A 230 -4.87 -5.06 -16.78
C VAL A 230 -5.03 -4.75 -18.27
N ARG A 231 -5.45 -5.71 -19.08
CA ARG A 231 -5.71 -5.51 -20.51
C ARG A 231 -6.90 -4.56 -20.76
N ASP A 232 -7.99 -4.69 -19.98
CA ASP A 232 -9.10 -3.73 -19.98
C ASP A 232 -8.62 -2.33 -19.52
N ALA A 233 -7.80 -2.25 -18.47
CA ALA A 233 -7.22 -0.98 -18.04
C ALA A 233 -6.32 -0.34 -19.10
N LEU A 234 -5.52 -1.13 -19.83
CA LEU A 234 -4.69 -0.63 -20.92
C LEU A 234 -5.53 -0.12 -22.10
N SER A 235 -6.66 -0.75 -22.40
CA SER A 235 -7.57 -0.30 -23.47
C SER A 235 -8.24 1.05 -23.17
N ARG A 236 -8.31 1.45 -21.88
CA ARG A 236 -8.83 2.74 -21.42
C ARG A 236 -7.74 3.82 -21.33
N ALA A 237 -6.48 3.42 -21.38
CA ALA A 237 -5.37 4.36 -21.40
C ALA A 237 -5.24 4.96 -22.81
N ASP A 238 -5.33 6.27 -22.91
CA ASP A 238 -5.16 7.05 -24.14
C ASP A 238 -3.76 7.69 -24.23
N GLU A 239 -3.55 8.52 -25.25
CA GLU A 239 -2.29 9.24 -25.44
C GLU A 239 -2.05 10.32 -24.37
N GLU A 240 -3.14 10.81 -23.75
CA GLU A 240 -3.09 11.82 -22.67
C GLU A 240 -2.82 11.17 -21.30
N THR A 241 -2.97 9.83 -21.22
CA THR A 241 -2.67 9.10 -19.98
C THR A 241 -1.21 9.25 -19.61
N ASP A 242 -0.96 9.64 -18.37
CA ASP A 242 0.37 9.83 -17.81
C ASP A 242 1.31 8.65 -18.15
N PRO A 243 2.51 8.92 -18.69
CA PRO A 243 3.47 7.89 -19.09
C PRO A 243 3.78 6.86 -18.00
N TYR A 244 3.86 7.29 -16.73
CA TYR A 244 4.12 6.36 -15.63
C TYR A 244 2.96 5.40 -15.37
N THR A 245 1.73 5.84 -15.58
CA THR A 245 0.54 4.98 -15.52
C THR A 245 0.59 3.92 -16.62
N ARG A 246 0.95 4.30 -17.84
CA ARG A 246 1.14 3.36 -18.95
C ARG A 246 2.29 2.38 -18.70
N VAL A 247 3.39 2.85 -18.13
CA VAL A 247 4.52 2.00 -17.70
C VAL A 247 4.05 0.93 -16.72
N ARG A 248 3.24 1.30 -15.72
CA ARG A 248 2.71 0.34 -14.74
C ARG A 248 1.85 -0.75 -15.39
N LEU A 249 1.03 -0.39 -16.37
CA LEU A 249 0.20 -1.35 -17.11
C LEU A 249 1.07 -2.33 -17.91
N TYR A 250 2.01 -1.82 -18.69
CA TYR A 250 2.93 -2.66 -19.44
C TYR A 250 3.80 -3.53 -18.53
N TRP A 251 4.25 -2.99 -17.40
CA TRP A 251 4.97 -3.74 -16.38
C TRP A 251 4.13 -4.91 -15.82
N SER A 252 2.88 -4.62 -15.46
CA SER A 252 1.97 -5.65 -14.92
C SER A 252 1.70 -6.75 -15.94
N LEU A 253 1.42 -6.39 -17.20
CA LEU A 253 1.24 -7.36 -18.28
C LEU A 253 2.52 -8.16 -18.56
N GLY A 254 3.67 -7.51 -18.60
CA GLY A 254 4.96 -8.17 -18.78
C GLY A 254 5.23 -9.20 -17.68
N ARG A 255 4.98 -8.84 -16.41
CA ARG A 255 5.13 -9.75 -15.27
C ARG A 255 4.15 -10.92 -15.34
N LEU A 256 2.88 -10.64 -15.59
CA LEU A 256 1.83 -11.67 -15.68
C LEU A 256 2.11 -12.66 -16.82
N SER A 257 2.40 -12.15 -18.03
CA SER A 257 2.76 -13.01 -19.16
C SER A 257 4.00 -13.85 -18.87
N ALA A 258 4.98 -13.30 -18.14
CA ALA A 258 6.17 -14.04 -17.70
C ALA A 258 5.82 -15.15 -16.71
N MET A 259 4.88 -14.94 -15.78
CA MET A 259 4.43 -15.94 -14.82
C MET A 259 3.63 -17.06 -15.49
N GLU A 260 2.87 -16.74 -16.54
CA GLU A 260 2.13 -17.71 -17.35
C GLU A 260 3.01 -18.44 -18.38
N GLY A 261 4.33 -18.17 -18.41
CA GLY A 261 5.27 -18.79 -19.35
C GLY A 261 5.19 -18.24 -20.78
N ARG A 262 4.47 -17.13 -21.00
CA ARG A 262 4.34 -16.47 -22.31
C ARG A 262 5.46 -15.46 -22.52
N SER A 263 6.69 -15.96 -22.58
CA SER A 263 7.91 -15.14 -22.54
C SER A 263 8.01 -14.12 -23.68
N THR A 264 7.58 -14.45 -24.90
CA THR A 264 7.59 -13.51 -26.03
C THR A 264 6.68 -12.32 -25.77
N GLU A 265 5.44 -12.57 -25.35
CA GLU A 265 4.49 -11.53 -24.99
C GLU A 265 4.97 -10.68 -23.80
N ALA A 266 5.57 -11.34 -22.80
CA ALA A 266 6.18 -10.65 -21.67
C ALA A 266 7.26 -9.67 -22.09
N LEU A 267 8.19 -10.09 -22.95
CA LEU A 267 9.25 -9.23 -23.47
C LEU A 267 8.72 -8.07 -24.32
N ASP A 268 7.64 -8.28 -25.09
CA ASP A 268 7.02 -7.20 -25.88
C ASP A 268 6.42 -6.11 -24.96
N TYR A 269 5.70 -6.50 -23.90
CA TYR A 269 5.20 -5.53 -22.91
C TYR A 269 6.34 -4.82 -22.18
N ILE A 270 7.39 -5.55 -21.77
CA ILE A 270 8.54 -4.96 -21.09
C ILE A 270 9.26 -3.97 -22.01
N ARG A 271 9.42 -4.26 -23.32
CA ARG A 271 10.00 -3.34 -24.29
C ARG A 271 9.19 -2.04 -24.41
N ASN A 272 7.85 -2.13 -24.40
CA ASN A 272 6.99 -0.95 -24.40
C ASN A 272 7.18 -0.11 -23.14
N ALA A 273 7.28 -0.72 -21.96
CA ALA A 273 7.59 -0.02 -20.72
C ALA A 273 8.96 0.67 -20.79
N ILE A 274 10.00 -0.03 -21.27
CA ILE A 274 11.34 0.50 -21.44
C ILE A 274 11.35 1.68 -22.43
N ALA A 275 10.61 1.59 -23.52
CA ALA A 275 10.52 2.66 -24.52
C ALA A 275 9.95 3.95 -23.91
N LEU A 276 8.90 3.85 -23.10
CA LEU A 276 8.33 5.00 -22.39
C LEU A 276 9.31 5.55 -21.33
N LEU A 277 9.94 4.68 -20.54
CA LEU A 277 10.87 5.09 -19.48
C LEU A 277 12.12 5.78 -20.01
N LYS A 278 12.60 5.41 -21.21
CA LYS A 278 13.73 6.09 -21.86
C LYS A 278 13.48 7.57 -22.20
N ALA A 279 12.22 7.97 -22.27
CA ALA A 279 11.82 9.36 -22.46
C ALA A 279 11.67 10.12 -21.13
N THR A 280 11.96 9.49 -20.01
CA THR A 280 11.91 10.07 -18.66
C THR A 280 13.30 10.08 -18.02
N ASP A 281 13.45 10.84 -16.94
CA ASP A 281 14.68 10.84 -16.13
C ASP A 281 14.65 9.78 -15.01
N ASP A 282 13.66 8.86 -15.01
CA ASP A 282 13.49 7.81 -13.99
C ASP A 282 14.41 6.61 -14.28
N ASN A 283 15.69 6.79 -13.99
CA ASN A 283 16.71 5.77 -14.14
C ASN A 283 16.49 4.54 -13.27
N LEU A 284 15.87 4.70 -12.09
CA LEU A 284 15.62 3.60 -11.18
C LEU A 284 14.54 2.64 -11.72
N THR A 285 13.41 3.18 -12.15
CA THR A 285 12.35 2.36 -12.75
C THR A 285 12.81 1.73 -14.07
N LEU A 286 13.61 2.44 -14.86
CA LEU A 286 14.22 1.90 -16.08
C LEU A 286 15.18 0.74 -15.77
N ALA A 287 16.00 0.84 -14.72
CA ALA A 287 16.87 -0.26 -14.28
C ALA A 287 16.05 -1.48 -13.87
N ARG A 288 14.99 -1.29 -13.11
CA ARG A 288 14.06 -2.36 -12.71
C ARG A 288 13.39 -3.03 -13.93
N ALA A 289 13.06 -2.26 -14.97
CA ALA A 289 12.53 -2.82 -16.21
C ALA A 289 13.56 -3.71 -16.95
N TYR A 290 14.81 -3.31 -16.96
CA TYR A 290 15.87 -4.16 -17.50
C TYR A 290 16.11 -5.41 -16.66
N LEU A 291 16.03 -5.35 -15.33
CA LEU A 291 16.13 -6.53 -14.46
C LEU A 291 14.98 -7.52 -14.73
N LEU A 292 13.77 -7.02 -14.96
CA LEU A 292 12.63 -7.87 -15.31
C LEU A 292 12.83 -8.55 -16.67
N ALA A 293 13.28 -7.80 -17.68
CA ALA A 293 13.62 -8.36 -19.00
C ALA A 293 14.67 -9.47 -18.87
N ALA A 294 15.76 -9.20 -18.17
CA ALA A 294 16.83 -10.18 -17.94
C ALA A 294 16.31 -11.43 -17.23
N GLY A 295 15.39 -11.29 -16.27
CA GLY A 295 14.76 -12.41 -15.59
C GLY A 295 13.97 -13.34 -16.54
N VAL A 296 13.26 -12.78 -17.51
CA VAL A 296 12.53 -13.54 -18.54
C VAL A 296 13.53 -14.21 -19.49
N GLU A 297 14.53 -13.47 -19.96
CA GLU A 297 15.55 -13.97 -20.89
C GLU A 297 16.40 -15.10 -20.28
N LEU A 298 16.71 -15.01 -18.98
CA LEU A 298 17.41 -16.09 -18.25
C LEU A 298 16.56 -17.37 -18.16
N ARG A 299 15.24 -17.24 -18.02
CA ARG A 299 14.35 -18.42 -18.09
C ARG A 299 14.34 -19.07 -19.46
N GLU A 300 14.38 -18.24 -20.51
CA GLU A 300 14.48 -18.70 -21.92
C GLU A 300 15.90 -19.08 -22.34
N ARG A 301 16.86 -19.11 -21.40
CA ARG A 301 18.28 -19.41 -21.66
C ARG A 301 18.95 -18.47 -22.67
N GLN A 302 18.44 -17.24 -22.84
CA GLN A 302 18.96 -16.20 -23.72
C GLN A 302 20.09 -15.41 -23.04
N ALA A 303 21.23 -16.04 -22.82
CA ALA A 303 22.34 -15.49 -22.03
C ALA A 303 22.86 -14.14 -22.53
N GLN A 304 22.91 -13.93 -23.85
CA GLN A 304 23.46 -12.69 -24.43
C GLN A 304 22.57 -11.47 -24.17
N ASP A 305 21.25 -11.63 -24.35
CA ASP A 305 20.27 -10.56 -24.11
C ASP A 305 20.18 -10.25 -22.61
N ALA A 306 20.11 -11.30 -21.77
CA ALA A 306 20.12 -11.15 -20.33
C ALA A 306 21.37 -10.41 -19.82
N ARG A 307 22.56 -10.75 -20.32
CA ARG A 307 23.81 -10.05 -19.98
C ARG A 307 23.70 -8.57 -20.30
N ARG A 308 23.26 -8.23 -21.51
CA ARG A 308 23.11 -6.85 -21.96
C ARG A 308 22.17 -6.06 -21.06
N HIS A 309 21.03 -6.66 -20.68
CA HIS A 309 20.05 -5.98 -19.82
C HIS A 309 20.56 -5.84 -18.38
N LEU A 310 21.26 -6.84 -17.83
CA LEU A 310 21.92 -6.75 -16.52
C LEU A 310 22.98 -5.63 -16.49
N GLU A 311 23.80 -5.51 -17.54
CA GLU A 311 24.80 -4.43 -17.66
C GLU A 311 24.14 -3.04 -17.74
N LEU A 312 23.00 -2.93 -18.46
CA LEU A 312 22.24 -1.68 -18.53
C LEU A 312 21.65 -1.32 -17.16
N ALA A 313 21.07 -2.29 -16.46
CA ALA A 313 20.55 -2.09 -15.13
C ALA A 313 21.65 -1.66 -14.15
N GLU A 314 22.79 -2.31 -14.16
CA GLU A 314 23.93 -1.98 -13.27
C GLU A 314 24.41 -0.55 -13.46
N ARG A 315 24.50 -0.08 -14.70
CA ARG A 315 24.89 1.32 -15.02
C ARG A 315 23.87 2.33 -14.52
N LEU A 316 22.58 2.04 -14.63
CA LEU A 316 21.50 2.94 -14.25
C LEU A 316 21.31 3.01 -12.74
N LEU A 317 21.54 1.91 -12.02
CA LEU A 317 21.43 1.86 -10.55
C LEU A 317 22.45 2.78 -9.85
N GLY A 318 23.58 3.11 -10.52
CA GLY A 318 24.54 4.10 -10.03
C GLY A 318 25.26 3.70 -8.74
N VAL A 319 25.73 4.72 -7.99
CA VAL A 319 26.62 4.51 -6.84
C VAL A 319 25.89 4.16 -5.54
N LYS A 320 24.61 4.54 -5.39
CA LYS A 320 23.81 4.31 -4.17
C LYS A 320 22.39 3.80 -4.50
N PRO A 321 22.28 2.61 -5.11
CA PRO A 321 20.96 2.00 -5.30
C PRO A 321 20.40 1.49 -3.97
N GLU A 322 19.09 1.29 -3.91
CA GLU A 322 18.45 0.57 -2.81
C GLU A 322 19.02 -0.85 -2.69
N LEU A 323 19.10 -1.37 -1.46
CA LEU A 323 19.68 -2.70 -1.21
C LEU A 323 18.95 -3.80 -1.97
N VAL A 324 17.62 -3.66 -2.11
CA VAL A 324 16.78 -4.60 -2.87
C VAL A 324 17.16 -4.64 -4.34
N ASP A 325 17.33 -3.48 -4.98
CA ASP A 325 17.69 -3.40 -6.41
C ASP A 325 19.09 -3.99 -6.69
N ARG A 326 20.02 -3.77 -5.77
CA ARG A 326 21.35 -4.42 -5.85
C ARG A 326 21.26 -5.93 -5.64
N GLY A 327 20.43 -6.37 -4.70
CA GLY A 327 20.17 -7.78 -4.46
C GLY A 327 19.59 -8.45 -5.71
N MET A 328 18.58 -7.85 -6.31
CA MET A 328 17.97 -8.33 -7.56
C MET A 328 18.96 -8.41 -8.72
N LEU A 329 19.83 -7.39 -8.87
CA LEU A 329 20.90 -7.43 -9.86
C LEU A 329 21.86 -8.60 -9.62
N ARG A 330 22.32 -8.82 -8.38
CA ARG A 330 23.20 -9.94 -8.03
C ARG A 330 22.54 -11.31 -8.26
N ILE A 331 21.23 -11.44 -7.98
CA ILE A 331 20.45 -12.64 -8.31
C ILE A 331 20.47 -12.90 -9.82
N GLY A 332 20.20 -11.88 -10.66
CA GLY A 332 20.24 -12.00 -12.10
C GLY A 332 21.64 -12.38 -12.62
N GLN A 333 22.69 -11.76 -12.09
CA GLN A 333 24.08 -12.06 -12.44
C GLN A 333 24.49 -13.48 -11.99
N SER A 334 24.01 -13.97 -10.85
CA SER A 334 24.23 -15.34 -10.40
C SER A 334 23.60 -16.35 -11.35
N ARG A 335 22.36 -16.12 -11.77
CA ARG A 335 21.67 -16.98 -12.74
C ARG A 335 22.33 -16.97 -14.11
N LEU A 336 22.85 -15.82 -14.54
CA LEU A 336 23.64 -15.72 -15.79
C LEU A 336 24.92 -16.53 -15.69
N ALA A 337 25.69 -16.41 -14.62
CA ALA A 337 26.91 -17.16 -14.39
C ALA A 337 26.65 -18.68 -14.36
N GLU A 338 25.57 -19.11 -13.74
CA GLU A 338 25.14 -20.53 -13.76
C GLU A 338 24.83 -20.99 -15.19
N LEU A 339 24.10 -20.21 -15.97
CA LEU A 339 23.76 -20.52 -17.36
C LEU A 339 25.00 -20.60 -18.26
N GLU A 340 26.03 -19.83 -17.96
CA GLU A 340 27.33 -19.82 -18.66
C GLU A 340 28.31 -20.91 -18.18
N GLY A 341 27.93 -21.68 -17.17
CA GLY A 341 28.73 -22.79 -16.63
C GLY A 341 29.75 -22.37 -15.57
N ASP A 342 29.75 -21.11 -15.12
CA ASP A 342 30.60 -20.66 -14.01
C ASP A 342 29.87 -20.82 -12.67
N ALA A 343 29.80 -22.03 -12.19
CA ALA A 343 29.12 -22.39 -10.94
C ALA A 343 29.75 -21.70 -9.71
N ASN A 344 31.08 -21.46 -9.71
CA ASN A 344 31.75 -20.78 -8.61
C ASN A 344 31.30 -19.33 -8.52
N ARG A 345 31.26 -18.64 -9.62
CA ARG A 345 30.81 -17.26 -9.72
C ARG A 345 29.31 -17.14 -9.38
N ALA A 346 28.51 -18.11 -9.82
CA ALA A 346 27.09 -18.14 -9.48
C ALA A 346 26.85 -18.18 -7.96
N VAL A 347 27.57 -19.07 -7.23
CA VAL A 347 27.47 -19.17 -5.78
C VAL A 347 27.98 -17.91 -5.08
N GLU A 348 29.09 -17.33 -5.53
CA GLU A 348 29.61 -16.07 -4.99
C GLU A 348 28.58 -14.95 -5.08
N LEU A 349 28.02 -14.72 -6.28
CA LEU A 349 27.03 -13.67 -6.52
C LEU A 349 25.72 -13.88 -5.74
N ALA A 350 25.27 -15.12 -5.59
CA ALA A 350 24.10 -15.42 -4.78
C ALA A 350 24.33 -15.14 -3.29
N ARG A 351 25.53 -15.43 -2.77
CA ARG A 351 25.92 -15.07 -1.39
C ARG A 351 26.03 -13.55 -1.20
N ASP A 352 26.57 -12.85 -2.19
CA ASP A 352 26.58 -11.37 -2.17
C ASP A 352 25.16 -10.80 -2.13
N ALA A 353 24.20 -11.37 -2.90
CA ALA A 353 22.81 -10.97 -2.85
C ALA A 353 22.23 -11.17 -1.44
N LEU A 354 22.47 -12.32 -0.83
CA LEU A 354 21.99 -12.60 0.53
C LEU A 354 22.59 -11.65 1.59
N ALA A 355 23.87 -11.32 1.45
CA ALA A 355 24.53 -10.37 2.35
C ALA A 355 23.96 -8.95 2.22
N LEU A 356 23.57 -8.53 1.00
CA LEU A 356 22.95 -7.23 0.74
C LEU A 356 21.52 -7.15 1.29
N LEU A 357 20.73 -8.22 1.12
CA LEU A 357 19.31 -8.24 1.46
C LEU A 357 19.07 -8.37 2.97
N GLY A 358 19.93 -9.07 3.70
CA GLY A 358 19.74 -9.32 5.14
C GLY A 358 18.41 -10.04 5.41
N ASP A 359 17.91 -9.89 6.65
CA ASP A 359 16.66 -10.55 7.08
C ASP A 359 15.39 -9.71 6.80
N PHE A 360 15.53 -8.47 6.34
CA PHE A 360 14.42 -7.53 6.18
C PHE A 360 13.66 -7.63 4.84
N HIS A 361 14.17 -8.38 3.87
CA HIS A 361 13.62 -8.48 2.51
C HIS A 361 13.26 -9.92 2.14
N GLY A 362 12.40 -10.52 2.94
CA GLY A 362 12.14 -11.97 2.91
C GLY A 362 11.67 -12.54 1.58
N ASP A 363 10.88 -11.82 0.78
CA ASP A 363 10.44 -12.25 -0.54
C ASP A 363 11.60 -12.31 -1.55
N THR A 364 12.44 -11.28 -1.59
CA THR A 364 13.64 -11.22 -2.43
C THR A 364 14.75 -12.12 -1.90
N GLN A 365 14.82 -12.31 -0.57
CA GLN A 365 15.73 -13.25 0.06
C GLN A 365 15.44 -14.68 -0.40
N GLY A 366 14.17 -15.08 -0.52
CA GLY A 366 13.77 -16.39 -1.07
C GLY A 366 14.32 -16.61 -2.47
N ALA A 367 14.25 -15.62 -3.35
CA ALA A 367 14.82 -15.67 -4.69
C ALA A 367 16.37 -15.78 -4.69
N ALA A 368 17.04 -15.08 -3.76
CA ALA A 368 18.50 -15.17 -3.62
C ALA A 368 18.96 -16.57 -3.11
N VAL A 369 18.20 -17.16 -2.17
CA VAL A 369 18.46 -18.54 -1.71
C VAL A 369 18.21 -19.54 -2.83
N HIS A 370 17.20 -19.31 -3.68
CA HIS A 370 16.94 -20.15 -4.85
C HIS A 370 18.11 -20.06 -5.86
N ALA A 371 18.63 -18.87 -6.14
CA ALA A 371 19.82 -18.70 -6.99
C ALA A 371 21.06 -19.42 -6.39
N LEU A 372 21.23 -19.34 -5.06
CA LEU A 372 22.29 -20.10 -4.37
C LEU A 372 22.12 -21.60 -4.54
N ALA A 373 20.91 -22.12 -4.41
CA ALA A 373 20.63 -23.55 -4.59
C ALA A 373 21.02 -24.04 -5.99
N ARG A 374 20.67 -23.26 -7.02
CA ARG A 374 21.05 -23.57 -8.41
C ARG A 374 22.58 -23.58 -8.61
N GLY A 375 23.27 -22.55 -8.07
CA GLY A 375 24.72 -22.49 -8.13
C GLY A 375 25.40 -23.66 -7.44
N LEU A 376 24.96 -24.06 -6.24
CA LEU A 376 25.46 -25.22 -5.52
C LEU A 376 25.16 -26.53 -6.27
N ALA A 377 23.97 -26.65 -6.85
CA ALA A 377 23.61 -27.78 -7.70
C ALA A 377 24.55 -27.93 -8.92
N ALA A 378 24.89 -26.81 -9.55
CA ALA A 378 25.85 -26.75 -10.67
C ALA A 378 27.30 -27.07 -10.23
N GLN A 379 27.68 -26.75 -8.99
CA GLN A 379 28.95 -27.18 -8.40
C GLN A 379 28.99 -28.66 -8.05
N GLY A 380 27.85 -29.37 -8.02
CA GLY A 380 27.73 -30.74 -7.56
C GLY A 380 27.68 -30.91 -6.04
N ASP A 381 27.51 -29.82 -5.29
CA ASP A 381 27.28 -29.86 -3.84
C ASP A 381 25.83 -30.26 -3.55
N VAL A 382 25.61 -31.60 -3.48
CA VAL A 382 24.27 -32.18 -3.31
C VAL A 382 23.63 -31.78 -1.97
N THR A 383 24.40 -31.78 -0.91
CA THR A 383 23.89 -31.45 0.44
C THR A 383 23.55 -29.95 0.53
N GLY A 384 24.49 -29.10 0.15
CA GLY A 384 24.29 -27.67 0.17
C GLY A 384 23.14 -27.22 -0.74
N ALA A 385 23.02 -27.80 -1.95
CA ALA A 385 21.92 -27.52 -2.86
C ALA A 385 20.56 -27.94 -2.27
N THR A 386 20.46 -29.14 -1.70
CA THR A 386 19.23 -29.66 -1.08
C THR A 386 18.75 -28.75 0.07
N ASP A 387 19.67 -28.32 0.94
CA ASP A 387 19.35 -27.44 2.06
C ASP A 387 18.94 -26.03 1.58
N ALA A 388 19.62 -25.50 0.58
CA ALA A 388 19.30 -24.22 -0.02
C ALA A 388 17.94 -24.24 -0.75
N TYR A 389 17.64 -25.29 -1.53
CA TYR A 389 16.32 -25.43 -2.16
C TYR A 389 15.19 -25.51 -1.12
N ARG A 390 15.34 -26.31 -0.06
CA ARG A 390 14.36 -26.39 1.02
C ARG A 390 14.09 -25.01 1.61
N ARG A 391 15.15 -24.31 1.99
CA ARG A 391 15.05 -22.95 2.54
C ARG A 391 14.41 -21.95 1.57
N ALA A 392 14.71 -22.04 0.27
CA ALA A 392 14.09 -21.19 -0.75
C ALA A 392 12.58 -21.43 -0.83
N VAL A 393 12.15 -22.69 -0.93
CA VAL A 393 10.72 -23.06 -0.99
C VAL A 393 9.98 -22.59 0.26
N ASP A 394 10.56 -22.73 1.44
CA ASP A 394 9.94 -22.32 2.69
C ASP A 394 9.81 -20.77 2.76
N LEU A 395 10.88 -20.02 2.46
CA LEU A 395 10.85 -18.57 2.45
C LEU A 395 9.84 -18.01 1.42
N LEU A 396 9.88 -18.52 0.19
CA LEU A 396 8.97 -18.07 -0.86
C LEU A 396 7.51 -18.38 -0.51
N THR A 397 7.24 -19.52 0.13
CA THR A 397 5.90 -19.90 0.58
C THR A 397 5.40 -18.98 1.69
N VAL A 398 6.24 -18.69 2.70
CA VAL A 398 5.88 -17.81 3.83
C VAL A 398 5.58 -16.39 3.34
N HIS A 399 6.28 -15.92 2.31
CA HIS A 399 6.08 -14.58 1.73
C HIS A 399 5.06 -14.55 0.58
N GLY A 400 4.21 -15.56 0.42
CA GLY A 400 3.12 -15.58 -0.56
C GLY A 400 3.55 -15.75 -2.02
N ARG A 401 4.84 -16.02 -2.29
CA ARG A 401 5.42 -16.21 -3.63
C ARG A 401 5.19 -17.64 -4.13
N ARG A 402 3.92 -18.06 -4.19
CA ARG A 402 3.55 -19.48 -4.46
C ARG A 402 4.12 -20.00 -5.79
N SER A 403 4.05 -19.19 -6.86
CA SER A 403 4.58 -19.60 -8.16
C SER A 403 6.09 -19.84 -8.13
N ASP A 404 6.84 -18.91 -7.52
CA ASP A 404 8.31 -19.04 -7.41
C ASP A 404 8.70 -20.18 -6.46
N ALA A 405 7.92 -20.40 -5.40
CA ALA A 405 8.11 -21.54 -4.50
C ALA A 405 7.86 -22.88 -5.21
N GLY A 406 6.84 -22.94 -6.07
CA GLY A 406 6.54 -24.09 -6.91
C GLY A 406 7.64 -24.37 -7.92
N GLU A 407 8.18 -23.33 -8.59
CA GLU A 407 9.31 -23.48 -9.51
C GLU A 407 10.56 -24.01 -8.79
N ALA A 408 10.89 -23.45 -7.63
CA ALA A 408 12.03 -23.91 -6.82
C ALA A 408 11.85 -25.36 -6.34
N ALA A 409 10.63 -25.76 -5.95
CA ALA A 409 10.32 -27.12 -5.54
C ALA A 409 10.43 -28.11 -6.73
N LEU A 410 9.96 -27.73 -7.91
CA LEU A 410 10.08 -28.54 -9.12
C LEU A 410 11.55 -28.75 -9.52
N GLU A 411 12.35 -27.67 -9.52
CA GLU A 411 13.78 -27.77 -9.80
C GLU A 411 14.49 -28.67 -8.78
N TRP A 412 14.14 -28.54 -7.51
CA TRP A 412 14.69 -29.39 -6.45
C TRP A 412 14.35 -30.86 -6.66
N ALA A 413 13.08 -31.16 -6.97
CA ALA A 413 12.66 -32.54 -7.25
C ALA A 413 13.41 -33.11 -8.45
N ASN A 414 13.55 -32.37 -9.55
CA ASN A 414 14.29 -32.81 -10.73
C ASN A 414 15.78 -33.01 -10.42
N PHE A 415 16.39 -32.12 -9.65
CA PHE A 415 17.77 -32.23 -9.20
C PHE A 415 18.03 -33.55 -8.42
N LEU A 416 17.09 -33.98 -7.58
CA LEU A 416 17.16 -35.23 -6.84
C LEU A 416 16.94 -36.44 -7.74
N ARG A 417 15.98 -36.39 -8.68
CA ARG A 417 15.70 -37.49 -9.65
C ARG A 417 16.90 -37.74 -10.55
N GLU A 418 17.56 -36.75 -11.06
CA GLU A 418 18.79 -36.87 -11.86
C GLU A 418 19.91 -37.60 -11.11
N ARG A 419 19.85 -37.66 -9.79
CA ARG A 419 20.81 -38.35 -8.91
C ARG A 419 20.32 -39.67 -8.34
N GLY A 420 19.17 -40.16 -8.88
CA GLY A 420 18.60 -41.44 -8.46
C GLY A 420 17.91 -41.43 -7.08
N ARG A 421 17.62 -40.22 -6.54
CA ARG A 421 16.95 -40.04 -5.23
C ARG A 421 15.43 -39.82 -5.40
N GLU A 422 14.79 -40.77 -6.09
CA GLU A 422 13.37 -40.66 -6.48
C GLU A 422 12.42 -40.64 -5.26
N GLU A 423 12.69 -41.44 -4.23
CA GLU A 423 11.87 -41.48 -3.00
C GLU A 423 11.83 -40.13 -2.28
N GLU A 424 12.91 -39.36 -2.34
CA GLU A 424 12.98 -38.05 -1.74
C GLU A 424 12.38 -36.95 -2.64
N ALA A 425 12.43 -37.13 -3.95
CA ALA A 425 11.88 -36.21 -4.91
C ALA A 425 10.34 -36.21 -4.95
N GLU A 426 9.71 -37.37 -4.74
CA GLU A 426 8.26 -37.55 -4.85
C GLU A 426 7.42 -36.60 -3.96
N PRO A 427 7.69 -36.47 -2.64
CA PRO A 427 6.94 -35.54 -1.79
C PRO A 427 7.17 -34.06 -2.17
N ILE A 428 8.36 -33.73 -2.70
CA ILE A 428 8.69 -32.37 -3.14
C ILE A 428 7.95 -32.03 -4.43
N LEU A 429 7.85 -32.98 -5.34
CA LEU A 429 7.08 -32.83 -6.58
C LEU A 429 5.59 -32.61 -6.29
N ARG A 430 5.00 -33.36 -5.35
CA ARG A 430 3.62 -33.08 -4.90
C ARG A 430 3.46 -31.68 -4.35
N ARG A 431 4.41 -31.24 -3.51
CA ARG A 431 4.40 -29.86 -2.99
C ARG A 431 4.47 -28.82 -4.11
N ALA A 432 5.25 -29.06 -5.17
CA ALA A 432 5.30 -28.17 -6.33
C ALA A 432 3.93 -28.05 -7.01
N TYR A 433 3.21 -29.15 -7.22
CA TYR A 433 1.84 -29.14 -7.77
C TYR A 433 0.84 -28.42 -6.86
N ASP A 434 0.92 -28.64 -5.55
CA ASP A 434 0.06 -27.94 -4.57
C ASP A 434 0.31 -26.43 -4.55
N LEU A 435 1.50 -25.99 -4.97
CA LEU A 435 1.87 -24.58 -5.12
C LEU A 435 1.47 -23.98 -6.48
N GLY A 436 0.85 -24.78 -7.37
CA GLY A 436 0.26 -24.29 -8.63
C GLY A 436 1.15 -24.49 -9.87
N VAL A 437 2.15 -25.36 -9.82
CA VAL A 437 2.92 -25.74 -11.02
C VAL A 437 2.10 -26.75 -11.83
N ASN A 438 1.62 -26.35 -13.00
CA ASN A 438 0.89 -27.25 -13.89
C ASN A 438 1.83 -28.17 -14.65
N ALA A 439 1.42 -29.43 -14.85
CA ALA A 439 2.18 -30.46 -15.59
C ALA A 439 2.49 -30.05 -17.06
N GLU A 440 1.69 -29.14 -17.63
CA GLU A 440 1.90 -28.63 -19.00
C GLU A 440 3.16 -27.76 -19.13
N SER A 441 3.58 -27.08 -18.05
CA SER A 441 4.82 -26.29 -18.07
C SER A 441 6.07 -27.17 -18.06
N GLU A 442 5.99 -28.42 -17.62
CA GLU A 442 7.09 -29.40 -17.63
C GLU A 442 7.34 -29.94 -19.04
N ALA A 443 6.27 -30.19 -19.79
CA ALA A 443 6.35 -30.69 -21.17
C ALA A 443 6.90 -29.65 -22.17
N ALA A 444 6.70 -28.38 -21.90
CA ALA A 444 7.21 -27.27 -22.74
C ALA A 444 8.71 -26.99 -22.53
N ARG A 445 9.25 -27.28 -21.33
CA ARG A 445 10.68 -27.04 -20.99
C ARG A 445 11.61 -28.20 -21.32
N GLY A 446 11.07 -29.35 -21.66
CA GLY A 446 11.82 -30.58 -22.02
C GLY A 446 12.02 -30.83 -23.52
N ARG A 447 11.73 -29.83 -24.38
CA ARG A 447 11.95 -29.94 -25.83
C ARG A 447 13.01 -28.97 -26.33
#